data_9d67cc8764a4179afe983c2d2edc47de
#
_entry.id   9d67cc8764a4179afe983c2d2edc47de
#
_cell.length_a   1.000
_cell.length_b   1.000
_cell.length_c   1.000
_cell.angle_alpha   90.00
_cell.angle_beta   90.00
_cell.angle_gamma   90.00
#
_symmetry.space_group_name_H-M   'P 1'
#
loop_
_entity.id
_entity.type
_entity.pdbx_description
1 polymer ?
#
loop_
_entity_poly.entity_id
_entity_poly.type
_entity_poly.pdbx_seq_one_letter_code
_entity_poly.pdbx_strand_id
1 'polypeptide(L)'
;TKIAVIGQAFPYIPIANPSWMFPEYSFGIRDENMSAMVAEVRAAGAECVVVLSHNGFDVDKKMASVVPGIDVILSGHTHDALPEPYVVGETIVIASGSNGKFVSRVDLDIRDARMIGYRTKLIPIFSDVIEPDKEVSALIDQQRAPYQAELSEVIGQTDSLLYRRGNFNGTWDDLICDALLSERDAEIALSPGVRWGPSMLPGQDITREDIYNVTSMTYGEAYRSEMTGHMLNVILEDVADNIFNPDPYYQQGGDMVRTGGLGYTIDVTKPQGERISNLTLLKTGELIDPAKAYVVAGWASVNEGTDGPQIWDVVENHIKKQGTVSVSGNNSVEVIGA
;
A
#
# COMPACT_ATOMS: atom_id res chain seq x y z
N THR A 1 -20.88 -29.24 9.08
CA THR A 1 -19.49 -28.87 9.38
C THR A 1 -19.47 -27.59 10.21
N LYS A 2 -18.74 -27.60 11.33
CA LYS A 2 -18.57 -26.44 12.21
C LYS A 2 -17.27 -25.72 11.80
N ILE A 3 -17.40 -24.49 11.34
CA ILE A 3 -16.27 -23.66 10.90
C ILE A 3 -16.02 -22.58 11.94
N ALA A 4 -14.78 -22.43 12.38
CA ALA A 4 -14.34 -21.28 13.17
C ALA A 4 -13.69 -20.25 12.27
N VAL A 5 -13.99 -18.96 12.50
CA VAL A 5 -13.35 -17.84 11.80
C VAL A 5 -12.65 -16.99 12.85
N ILE A 6 -11.35 -16.78 12.67
CA ILE A 6 -10.50 -15.96 13.55
C ILE A 6 -10.05 -14.73 12.76
N GLY A 7 -10.22 -13.53 13.35
CA GLY A 7 -9.75 -12.28 12.74
C GLY A 7 -8.34 -11.93 13.18
N GLN A 8 -7.52 -11.47 12.23
CA GLN A 8 -6.17 -10.95 12.46
C GLN A 8 -6.06 -9.55 11.84
N ALA A 9 -6.04 -8.52 12.66
CA ALA A 9 -5.90 -7.13 12.22
C ALA A 9 -4.47 -6.84 11.73
N PHE A 10 -4.31 -5.75 10.96
CA PHE A 10 -2.99 -5.28 10.50
C PHE A 10 -2.06 -5.02 11.71
N PRO A 11 -0.93 -5.73 11.80
CA PRO A 11 -0.10 -5.71 13.01
C PRO A 11 0.70 -4.42 13.18
N TYR A 12 0.93 -3.69 12.09
CA TYR A 12 1.80 -2.49 12.05
C TYR A 12 1.00 -1.18 12.10
N ILE A 13 -0.24 -1.19 12.56
CA ILE A 13 -1.06 0.02 12.78
C ILE A 13 -0.28 1.11 13.53
N PRO A 14 0.50 0.81 14.61
CA PRO A 14 1.21 1.84 15.36
C PRO A 14 2.35 2.54 14.60
N ILE A 15 2.79 1.96 13.49
CA ILE A 15 3.84 2.55 12.64
C ILE A 15 3.21 3.32 11.48
N ALA A 16 2.10 2.82 10.97
CA ALA A 16 1.44 3.35 9.77
C ALA A 16 0.42 4.47 10.07
N ASN A 17 0.09 4.73 11.32
CA ASN A 17 -0.94 5.69 11.69
C ASN A 17 -0.53 6.52 12.92
N PRO A 18 -1.04 7.78 13.05
CA PRO A 18 -0.83 8.60 14.24
C PRO A 18 -1.33 7.92 15.52
N SER A 19 -0.56 7.99 16.60
CA SER A 19 -0.82 7.29 17.86
C SER A 19 -2.17 7.66 18.53
N TRP A 20 -2.65 8.89 18.31
CA TRP A 20 -3.91 9.36 18.85
C TRP A 20 -5.15 8.64 18.31
N MET A 21 -5.03 7.92 17.17
CA MET A 21 -6.15 7.18 16.56
C MET A 21 -6.49 5.89 17.31
N PHE A 22 -5.57 5.35 18.12
CA PHE A 22 -5.77 4.05 18.79
C PHE A 22 -5.20 4.01 20.22
N PRO A 23 -5.53 4.98 21.10
CA PRO A 23 -4.87 5.13 22.40
C PRO A 23 -5.06 3.94 23.35
N GLU A 24 -6.10 3.13 23.14
CA GLU A 24 -6.46 2.01 24.01
C GLU A 24 -6.17 0.63 23.41
N TYR A 25 -5.60 0.59 22.20
CA TYR A 25 -5.36 -0.67 21.48
C TYR A 25 -3.89 -1.00 21.37
N SER A 26 -3.58 -2.29 21.35
CA SER A 26 -2.25 -2.80 21.04
C SER A 26 -2.32 -3.76 19.87
N PHE A 27 -1.34 -3.67 18.97
CA PHE A 27 -1.27 -4.43 17.74
C PHE A 27 -0.01 -5.29 17.69
N GLY A 28 0.00 -6.27 16.83
CA GLY A 28 1.15 -7.16 16.59
C GLY A 28 0.71 -8.47 15.92
N ILE A 29 1.64 -9.21 15.39
CA ILE A 29 1.39 -10.50 14.71
C ILE A 29 0.86 -11.53 15.72
N ARG A 30 1.50 -11.66 16.88
CA ARG A 30 1.06 -12.47 18.03
C ARG A 30 0.69 -13.92 17.66
N ASP A 31 1.58 -14.61 17.00
CA ASP A 31 1.45 -16.01 16.57
C ASP A 31 1.18 -16.98 17.73
N GLU A 32 1.74 -16.71 18.94
CA GLU A 32 1.41 -17.47 20.14
C GLU A 32 -0.06 -17.35 20.54
N ASN A 33 -0.63 -16.12 20.48
CA ASN A 33 -2.05 -15.92 20.75
C ASN A 33 -2.92 -16.59 19.66
N MET A 34 -2.52 -16.49 18.41
CA MET A 34 -3.19 -17.19 17.31
C MET A 34 -3.21 -18.69 17.54
N SER A 35 -2.08 -19.28 17.94
CA SER A 35 -1.99 -20.71 18.29
C SER A 35 -2.95 -21.10 19.43
N ALA A 36 -3.02 -20.27 20.47
CA ALA A 36 -3.95 -20.49 21.58
C ALA A 36 -5.42 -20.43 21.13
N MET A 37 -5.77 -19.45 20.32
CA MET A 37 -7.15 -19.31 19.78
C MET A 37 -7.51 -20.50 18.85
N VAL A 38 -6.58 -20.94 18.00
CA VAL A 38 -6.79 -22.12 17.16
C VAL A 38 -7.05 -23.36 18.02
N ALA A 39 -6.25 -23.57 19.07
CA ALA A 39 -6.44 -24.70 19.99
C ALA A 39 -7.80 -24.63 20.71
N GLU A 40 -8.21 -23.45 21.15
CA GLU A 40 -9.50 -23.22 21.81
C GLU A 40 -10.68 -23.57 20.89
N VAL A 41 -10.70 -23.05 19.65
CA VAL A 41 -11.81 -23.31 18.72
C VAL A 41 -11.86 -24.77 18.27
N ARG A 42 -10.69 -25.43 18.13
CA ARG A 42 -10.61 -26.86 17.87
C ARG A 42 -11.18 -27.70 19.03
N ALA A 43 -10.82 -27.33 20.26
CA ALA A 43 -11.38 -27.98 21.47
C ALA A 43 -12.90 -27.76 21.60
N ALA A 44 -13.41 -26.62 21.13
CA ALA A 44 -14.84 -26.33 21.04
C ALA A 44 -15.54 -27.06 19.86
N GLY A 45 -14.82 -27.91 19.10
CA GLY A 45 -15.34 -28.78 18.05
C GLY A 45 -15.37 -28.16 16.67
N ALA A 46 -14.52 -27.15 16.38
CA ALA A 46 -14.35 -26.68 15.01
C ALA A 46 -13.69 -27.74 14.12
N GLU A 47 -14.33 -28.05 13.02
CA GLU A 47 -13.87 -29.01 12.02
C GLU A 47 -12.98 -28.33 10.96
N CYS A 48 -13.13 -27.01 10.79
CA CYS A 48 -12.33 -26.18 9.91
C CYS A 48 -12.04 -24.84 10.60
N VAL A 49 -10.81 -24.36 10.48
CA VAL A 49 -10.36 -23.05 11.03
C VAL A 49 -9.93 -22.16 9.87
N VAL A 50 -10.59 -21.03 9.74
CA VAL A 50 -10.30 -19.99 8.74
C VAL A 50 -9.79 -18.75 9.46
N VAL A 51 -8.65 -18.22 9.03
CA VAL A 51 -8.13 -16.93 9.50
C VAL A 51 -8.42 -15.86 8.46
N LEU A 52 -9.14 -14.80 8.85
CA LEU A 52 -9.28 -13.58 8.07
C LEU A 52 -8.13 -12.65 8.44
N SER A 53 -7.12 -12.55 7.60
CA SER A 53 -5.88 -11.86 7.91
C SER A 53 -5.71 -10.57 7.12
N HIS A 54 -5.19 -9.54 7.80
CA HIS A 54 -4.67 -8.33 7.18
C HIS A 54 -3.16 -8.15 7.42
N ASN A 55 -2.44 -9.24 7.66
CA ASN A 55 -0.98 -9.21 7.90
C ASN A 55 -0.17 -8.87 6.63
N GLY A 56 -0.64 -9.33 5.48
CA GLY A 56 0.13 -9.41 4.24
C GLY A 56 0.56 -10.85 3.91
N PHE A 57 0.76 -11.12 2.62
CA PHE A 57 0.95 -12.46 2.09
C PHE A 57 2.17 -13.19 2.66
N ASP A 58 3.34 -12.52 2.71
CA ASP A 58 4.56 -13.16 3.21
C ASP A 58 4.52 -13.40 4.72
N VAL A 59 3.92 -12.49 5.49
CA VAL A 59 3.66 -12.66 6.92
C VAL A 59 2.72 -13.84 7.16
N ASP A 60 1.66 -13.97 6.36
CA ASP A 60 0.69 -15.06 6.47
C ASP A 60 1.29 -16.42 6.09
N LYS A 61 2.19 -16.47 5.11
CA LYS A 61 2.98 -17.68 4.81
C LYS A 61 3.80 -18.12 6.01
N LYS A 62 4.48 -17.19 6.68
CA LYS A 62 5.24 -17.49 7.88
C LYS A 62 4.31 -17.92 9.02
N MET A 63 3.19 -17.22 9.25
CA MET A 63 2.19 -17.59 10.26
C MET A 63 1.67 -19.01 10.02
N ALA A 64 1.32 -19.37 8.78
CA ALA A 64 0.91 -20.73 8.42
C ALA A 64 1.96 -21.79 8.75
N SER A 65 3.25 -21.46 8.71
CA SER A 65 4.34 -22.38 9.01
C SER A 65 4.60 -22.59 10.51
N VAL A 66 4.20 -21.63 11.36
CA VAL A 66 4.49 -21.66 12.82
C VAL A 66 3.25 -21.88 13.67
N VAL A 67 2.05 -21.64 13.15
CA VAL A 67 0.77 -21.84 13.85
C VAL A 67 0.07 -23.09 13.32
N PRO A 68 0.12 -24.22 14.03
CA PRO A 68 -0.52 -25.43 13.58
C PRO A 68 -2.05 -25.39 13.71
N GLY A 69 -2.76 -26.10 12.86
CA GLY A 69 -4.21 -26.31 12.94
C GLY A 69 -5.06 -25.25 12.24
N ILE A 70 -4.48 -24.29 11.52
CA ILE A 70 -5.18 -23.44 10.57
C ILE A 70 -5.36 -24.22 9.27
N ASP A 71 -6.58 -24.25 8.70
CA ASP A 71 -6.84 -24.86 7.39
C ASP A 71 -6.71 -23.84 6.26
N VAL A 72 -7.22 -22.62 6.47
CA VAL A 72 -7.27 -21.59 5.42
C VAL A 72 -6.88 -20.23 6.02
N ILE A 73 -6.00 -19.50 5.33
CA ILE A 73 -5.77 -18.06 5.56
C ILE A 73 -6.29 -17.28 4.36
N LEU A 74 -7.24 -16.39 4.61
CA LEU A 74 -7.68 -15.40 3.63
C LEU A 74 -6.88 -14.13 3.87
N SER A 75 -5.84 -13.94 3.04
CA SER A 75 -4.84 -12.89 3.21
C SER A 75 -5.25 -11.59 2.54
N GLY A 76 -4.95 -10.48 3.18
CA GLY A 76 -5.14 -9.12 2.68
C GLY A 76 -3.86 -8.28 2.76
N HIS A 77 -3.98 -6.96 2.67
CA HIS A 77 -2.95 -5.94 2.82
C HIS A 77 -2.00 -5.78 1.62
N THR A 78 -1.30 -6.83 1.19
CA THR A 78 -0.29 -6.74 0.11
C THR A 78 -0.88 -6.65 -1.30
N HIS A 79 -2.22 -6.77 -1.42
CA HIS A 79 -2.95 -6.67 -2.67
C HIS A 79 -2.57 -7.73 -3.72
N ASP A 80 -2.02 -8.87 -3.28
CA ASP A 80 -1.70 -9.97 -4.17
C ASP A 80 -2.96 -10.60 -4.74
N ALA A 81 -2.90 -10.99 -6.01
CA ALA A 81 -3.95 -11.73 -6.69
C ALA A 81 -3.40 -13.11 -7.06
N LEU A 82 -3.72 -14.11 -6.25
CA LEU A 82 -3.23 -15.47 -6.42
C LEU A 82 -4.21 -16.30 -7.27
N PRO A 83 -3.86 -16.70 -8.50
CA PRO A 83 -4.69 -17.59 -9.31
C PRO A 83 -4.91 -18.95 -8.65
N GLU A 84 -3.88 -19.44 -7.95
CA GLU A 84 -3.88 -20.69 -7.18
C GLU A 84 -3.47 -20.40 -5.73
N PRO A 85 -3.97 -21.17 -4.76
CA PRO A 85 -3.56 -21.04 -3.36
C PRO A 85 -2.08 -21.35 -3.17
N TYR A 86 -1.45 -20.63 -2.25
CA TYR A 86 -0.14 -21.01 -1.75
C TYR A 86 -0.31 -22.01 -0.60
N VAL A 87 0.37 -23.15 -0.67
CA VAL A 87 0.22 -24.23 0.33
C VAL A 87 1.42 -24.24 1.26
N VAL A 88 1.15 -24.17 2.57
CA VAL A 88 2.16 -24.29 3.63
C VAL A 88 1.74 -25.43 4.56
N GLY A 89 2.41 -26.58 4.45
CA GLY A 89 1.99 -27.78 5.17
C GLY A 89 0.57 -28.21 4.78
N GLU A 90 -0.37 -28.19 5.72
CA GLU A 90 -1.80 -28.47 5.49
C GLU A 90 -2.65 -27.20 5.32
N THR A 91 -2.07 -26.00 5.48
CA THR A 91 -2.73 -24.71 5.38
C THR A 91 -2.68 -24.16 3.95
N ILE A 92 -3.81 -23.69 3.42
CA ILE A 92 -3.85 -22.92 2.17
C ILE A 92 -3.94 -21.44 2.46
N VAL A 93 -3.13 -20.63 1.76
CA VAL A 93 -3.13 -19.16 1.82
C VAL A 93 -3.68 -18.62 0.51
N ILE A 94 -4.69 -17.76 0.59
CA ILE A 94 -5.42 -17.21 -0.56
C ILE A 94 -5.41 -15.69 -0.45
N ALA A 95 -5.13 -15.01 -1.58
CA ALA A 95 -5.24 -13.57 -1.70
C ALA A 95 -5.98 -13.20 -2.99
N SER A 96 -6.97 -12.32 -2.88
CA SER A 96 -7.92 -11.99 -3.95
C SER A 96 -7.69 -10.60 -4.57
N GLY A 97 -6.47 -10.10 -4.54
CA GLY A 97 -6.16 -8.76 -5.05
C GLY A 97 -6.70 -7.64 -4.17
N SER A 98 -7.16 -6.58 -4.80
CA SER A 98 -7.62 -5.38 -4.12
C SER A 98 -8.76 -4.69 -4.88
N ASN A 99 -9.44 -3.74 -4.21
CA ASN A 99 -10.43 -2.85 -4.80
C ASN A 99 -11.58 -3.56 -5.54
N GLY A 100 -11.98 -4.75 -5.09
CA GLY A 100 -13.06 -5.52 -5.73
C GLY A 100 -12.75 -6.03 -7.15
N LYS A 101 -11.47 -6.01 -7.59
CA LYS A 101 -11.08 -6.46 -8.93
C LYS A 101 -11.25 -7.98 -9.12
N PHE A 102 -11.19 -8.73 -8.02
CA PHE A 102 -11.32 -10.18 -8.03
C PHE A 102 -12.16 -10.66 -6.85
N VAL A 103 -12.78 -11.82 -7.03
CA VAL A 103 -13.39 -12.63 -5.97
C VAL A 103 -12.81 -14.03 -6.05
N SER A 104 -12.32 -14.56 -4.93
CA SER A 104 -11.92 -15.96 -4.85
C SER A 104 -13.10 -16.83 -4.42
N ARG A 105 -13.41 -17.86 -5.19
CA ARG A 105 -14.26 -18.96 -4.76
C ARG A 105 -13.40 -20.06 -4.19
N VAL A 106 -13.76 -20.55 -3.00
CA VAL A 106 -13.06 -21.61 -2.29
C VAL A 106 -14.08 -22.67 -1.88
N ASP A 107 -13.97 -23.86 -2.47
CA ASP A 107 -14.78 -25.02 -2.11
C ASP A 107 -13.89 -25.98 -1.30
N LEU A 108 -14.26 -26.29 -0.06
CA LEU A 108 -13.50 -27.16 0.84
C LEU A 108 -14.20 -28.51 0.99
N ASP A 109 -13.46 -29.61 0.92
CA ASP A 109 -13.92 -30.96 1.29
C ASP A 109 -13.46 -31.26 2.72
N ILE A 110 -14.39 -31.24 3.66
CA ILE A 110 -14.13 -31.50 5.08
C ILE A 110 -14.74 -32.84 5.46
N ARG A 111 -13.91 -33.76 5.95
CA ARG A 111 -14.33 -35.07 6.46
C ARG A 111 -13.55 -35.40 7.72
N ASP A 112 -14.25 -36.01 8.71
CA ASP A 112 -13.67 -36.40 9.99
C ASP A 112 -12.86 -35.28 10.66
N ALA A 113 -13.43 -34.06 10.65
CA ALA A 113 -12.84 -32.82 11.16
C ALA A 113 -11.50 -32.43 10.52
N ARG A 114 -11.27 -32.80 9.26
CA ARG A 114 -10.08 -32.45 8.47
C ARG A 114 -10.45 -31.96 7.08
N MET A 115 -9.71 -31.00 6.60
CA MET A 115 -9.73 -30.61 5.19
C MET A 115 -8.95 -31.66 4.39
N ILE A 116 -9.66 -32.46 3.58
CA ILE A 116 -9.07 -33.52 2.74
C ILE A 116 -8.88 -33.08 1.29
N GLY A 117 -9.42 -31.92 0.91
CA GLY A 117 -9.27 -31.37 -0.42
C GLY A 117 -9.92 -30.00 -0.54
N TYR A 118 -9.56 -29.32 -1.61
CA TYR A 118 -10.13 -28.00 -1.94
C TYR A 118 -10.18 -27.80 -3.46
N ARG A 119 -11.01 -26.85 -3.88
CA ARG A 119 -10.99 -26.26 -5.22
C ARG A 119 -11.07 -24.77 -5.09
N THR A 120 -10.28 -24.05 -5.88
CA THR A 120 -10.26 -22.59 -5.86
C THR A 120 -10.43 -22.03 -7.26
N LYS A 121 -10.91 -20.81 -7.33
CA LYS A 121 -10.99 -20.06 -8.57
C LYS A 121 -10.90 -18.57 -8.25
N LEU A 122 -9.91 -17.90 -8.81
CA LEU A 122 -9.84 -16.42 -8.82
C LEU A 122 -10.70 -15.92 -9.98
N ILE A 123 -11.75 -15.16 -9.68
CA ILE A 123 -12.75 -14.69 -10.65
C ILE A 123 -12.54 -13.18 -10.82
N PRO A 124 -12.13 -12.71 -12.02
CA PRO A 124 -12.03 -11.27 -12.28
C PRO A 124 -13.42 -10.65 -12.35
N ILE A 125 -13.56 -9.46 -11.80
CA ILE A 125 -14.80 -8.67 -11.79
C ILE A 125 -14.65 -7.54 -12.80
N PHE A 126 -15.34 -7.66 -13.94
CA PHE A 126 -15.37 -6.65 -14.98
C PHE A 126 -16.68 -5.85 -14.88
N SER A 127 -16.56 -4.57 -14.56
CA SER A 127 -17.71 -3.68 -14.35
C SER A 127 -18.53 -3.41 -15.61
N ASP A 128 -17.96 -3.62 -16.80
CA ASP A 128 -18.61 -3.52 -18.10
C ASP A 128 -19.32 -4.82 -18.56
N VAL A 129 -19.14 -5.92 -17.81
CA VAL A 129 -19.73 -7.23 -18.11
C VAL A 129 -20.73 -7.68 -17.05
N ILE A 130 -20.50 -7.31 -15.80
CA ILE A 130 -21.34 -7.71 -14.65
C ILE A 130 -22.33 -6.57 -14.35
N GLU A 131 -23.63 -6.88 -14.44
CA GLU A 131 -24.68 -5.92 -14.08
C GLU A 131 -24.58 -5.53 -12.61
N PRO A 132 -24.48 -4.23 -12.27
CA PRO A 132 -24.45 -3.78 -10.89
C PRO A 132 -25.73 -4.12 -10.13
N ASP A 133 -25.61 -4.42 -8.84
CA ASP A 133 -26.76 -4.56 -7.96
C ASP A 133 -27.51 -3.22 -7.85
N LYS A 134 -28.84 -3.26 -8.08
CA LYS A 134 -29.67 -2.06 -8.17
C LYS A 134 -29.82 -1.34 -6.81
N GLU A 135 -29.89 -2.09 -5.71
CA GLU A 135 -30.05 -1.51 -4.38
C GLU A 135 -28.76 -0.84 -3.94
N VAL A 136 -27.63 -1.50 -4.19
CA VAL A 136 -26.30 -0.93 -3.91
C VAL A 136 -26.04 0.30 -4.78
N SER A 137 -26.38 0.26 -6.06
CA SER A 137 -26.25 1.41 -6.97
C SER A 137 -27.06 2.61 -6.48
N ALA A 138 -28.32 2.39 -6.09
CA ALA A 138 -29.19 3.46 -5.57
C ALA A 138 -28.62 4.06 -4.25
N LEU A 139 -28.04 3.22 -3.39
CA LEU A 139 -27.38 3.69 -2.17
C LEU A 139 -26.14 4.53 -2.48
N ILE A 140 -25.31 4.09 -3.43
CA ILE A 140 -24.15 4.84 -3.90
C ILE A 140 -24.57 6.20 -4.43
N ASP A 141 -25.57 6.25 -5.33
CA ASP A 141 -26.07 7.49 -5.90
C ASP A 141 -26.58 8.45 -4.81
N GLN A 142 -27.31 7.93 -3.83
CA GLN A 142 -27.79 8.72 -2.71
C GLN A 142 -26.66 9.32 -1.88
N GLN A 143 -25.63 8.55 -1.58
CA GLN A 143 -24.48 9.00 -0.79
C GLN A 143 -23.60 9.99 -1.57
N ARG A 144 -23.46 9.81 -2.88
CA ARG A 144 -22.64 10.66 -3.74
C ARG A 144 -23.33 11.97 -4.13
N ALA A 145 -24.68 12.01 -4.17
CA ALA A 145 -25.45 13.15 -4.65
C ALA A 145 -24.99 14.53 -4.10
N PRO A 146 -24.69 14.69 -2.80
CA PRO A 146 -24.25 15.97 -2.25
C PRO A 146 -22.87 16.42 -2.77
N TYR A 147 -22.03 15.51 -3.21
CA TYR A 147 -20.64 15.73 -3.60
C TYR A 147 -20.40 15.60 -5.10
N GLN A 148 -21.40 15.14 -5.86
CA GLN A 148 -21.23 14.76 -7.26
C GLN A 148 -20.69 15.90 -8.13
N ALA A 149 -21.14 17.13 -7.92
CA ALA A 149 -20.67 18.28 -8.70
C ALA A 149 -19.20 18.59 -8.43
N GLU A 150 -18.76 18.47 -7.18
CA GLU A 150 -17.38 18.67 -6.77
C GLU A 150 -16.48 17.55 -7.29
N LEU A 151 -16.88 16.30 -7.08
CA LEU A 151 -16.10 15.13 -7.46
C LEU A 151 -15.88 15.04 -8.98
N SER A 152 -16.88 15.44 -9.78
CA SER A 152 -16.81 15.38 -11.24
C SER A 152 -16.18 16.62 -11.89
N GLU A 153 -15.69 17.60 -11.10
CA GLU A 153 -14.99 18.75 -11.65
C GLU A 153 -13.69 18.31 -12.36
N VAL A 154 -13.60 18.65 -13.65
CA VAL A 154 -12.39 18.40 -14.45
C VAL A 154 -11.32 19.41 -14.07
N ILE A 155 -10.20 18.91 -13.57
CA ILE A 155 -9.06 19.71 -13.08
C ILE A 155 -8.03 19.94 -14.17
N GLY A 156 -7.84 18.96 -15.05
CA GLY A 156 -6.91 19.00 -16.16
C GLY A 156 -7.02 17.73 -17.00
N GLN A 157 -6.03 17.48 -17.83
CA GLN A 157 -5.96 16.30 -18.71
C GLN A 157 -4.56 15.68 -18.62
N THR A 158 -4.43 14.38 -18.85
CA THR A 158 -3.12 13.73 -19.00
C THR A 158 -2.86 13.35 -20.47
N ASP A 159 -1.63 13.55 -20.95
CA ASP A 159 -1.15 12.97 -22.21
C ASP A 159 -0.32 11.70 -22.02
N SER A 160 -0.11 11.30 -20.78
CA SER A 160 0.68 10.14 -20.37
C SER A 160 -0.18 9.11 -19.63
N LEU A 161 0.28 7.86 -19.59
CA LEU A 161 -0.30 6.84 -18.71
C LEU A 161 0.03 7.18 -17.25
N LEU A 162 -0.99 7.41 -16.42
CA LEU A 162 -0.81 7.62 -14.99
C LEU A 162 -1.21 6.34 -14.22
N TYR A 163 -0.32 5.89 -13.31
CA TYR A 163 -0.54 4.72 -12.46
C TYR A 163 0.32 4.77 -11.20
N ARG A 164 -0.09 4.04 -10.14
CA ARG A 164 0.63 3.90 -8.87
C ARG A 164 1.01 2.45 -8.57
N ARG A 165 1.51 1.72 -9.54
CA ARG A 165 1.91 0.31 -9.40
C ARG A 165 3.36 0.16 -9.79
N GLY A 166 4.16 -0.37 -8.88
CA GLY A 166 5.60 -0.55 -9.03
C GLY A 166 6.27 -0.33 -7.69
N ASN A 167 7.31 -1.11 -7.38
CA ASN A 167 7.92 -1.09 -6.05
C ASN A 167 8.69 0.22 -5.76
N PHE A 168 9.12 0.93 -6.79
CA PHE A 168 9.97 2.11 -6.64
C PHE A 168 9.31 3.41 -7.11
N ASN A 169 8.52 3.37 -8.17
CA ASN A 169 7.79 4.53 -8.66
C ASN A 169 6.58 4.14 -9.53
N GLY A 170 5.73 5.12 -9.78
CA GLY A 170 4.68 5.11 -10.78
C GLY A 170 4.46 6.53 -11.25
N THR A 171 3.88 6.73 -12.42
CA THR A 171 3.72 8.08 -13.01
C THR A 171 2.77 8.99 -12.25
N TRP A 172 1.77 8.45 -11.52
CA TRP A 172 1.01 9.22 -10.54
C TRP A 172 1.89 9.71 -9.37
N ASP A 173 2.82 8.85 -8.92
CA ASP A 173 3.74 9.23 -7.84
C ASP A 173 4.71 10.32 -8.30
N ASP A 174 5.20 10.22 -9.55
CA ASP A 174 6.06 11.24 -10.14
C ASP A 174 5.33 12.58 -10.22
N LEU A 175 4.06 12.60 -10.68
CA LEU A 175 3.23 13.81 -10.69
C LEU A 175 3.01 14.42 -9.30
N ILE A 176 2.76 13.59 -8.28
CA ILE A 176 2.63 14.04 -6.89
C ILE A 176 3.96 14.64 -6.39
N CYS A 177 5.09 14.01 -6.68
CA CYS A 177 6.40 14.51 -6.31
C CYS A 177 6.72 15.85 -7.02
N ASP A 178 6.40 15.97 -8.31
CA ASP A 178 6.57 17.22 -9.07
C ASP A 178 5.70 18.35 -8.49
N ALA A 179 4.47 18.03 -8.09
CA ALA A 179 3.61 18.98 -7.40
C ALA A 179 4.21 19.43 -6.06
N LEU A 180 4.74 18.51 -5.25
CA LEU A 180 5.42 18.84 -4.01
C LEU A 180 6.66 19.73 -4.24
N LEU A 181 7.50 19.39 -5.21
CA LEU A 181 8.69 20.18 -5.53
C LEU A 181 8.32 21.62 -5.93
N SER A 182 7.33 21.77 -6.82
CA SER A 182 6.96 23.10 -7.36
C SER A 182 6.11 23.91 -6.42
N GLU A 183 5.10 23.33 -5.77
CA GLU A 183 4.13 24.07 -4.95
C GLU A 183 4.64 24.33 -3.52
N ARG A 184 5.63 23.55 -3.06
CA ARG A 184 6.25 23.69 -1.75
C ARG A 184 7.65 24.29 -1.81
N ASP A 185 8.16 24.64 -3.00
CA ASP A 185 9.52 25.19 -3.21
C ASP A 185 10.57 24.36 -2.47
N ALA A 186 10.63 23.06 -2.82
CA ALA A 186 11.51 22.08 -2.21
C ALA A 186 12.57 21.58 -3.19
N GLU A 187 13.69 21.09 -2.65
CA GLU A 187 14.77 20.46 -3.42
C GLU A 187 14.49 18.97 -3.65
N ILE A 188 13.82 18.34 -2.67
CA ILE A 188 13.52 16.92 -2.62
C ILE A 188 12.06 16.73 -2.23
N ALA A 189 11.36 15.80 -2.87
CA ALA A 189 10.02 15.38 -2.50
C ALA A 189 10.03 13.93 -2.00
N LEU A 190 9.25 13.65 -0.96
CA LEU A 190 8.98 12.32 -0.43
C LEU A 190 7.47 12.05 -0.45
N SER A 191 7.05 10.98 -1.10
CA SER A 191 5.66 10.55 -1.14
C SER A 191 5.56 9.07 -0.70
N PRO A 192 4.56 8.68 0.12
CA PRO A 192 4.47 7.31 0.59
C PRO A 192 4.25 6.33 -0.56
N GLY A 193 4.85 5.16 -0.46
CA GLY A 193 4.74 4.06 -1.43
C GLY A 193 3.41 3.32 -1.31
N VAL A 194 2.30 3.98 -1.64
CA VAL A 194 0.96 3.38 -1.63
C VAL A 194 0.55 2.92 -3.03
N ARG A 195 -0.38 1.94 -3.10
CA ARG A 195 -0.74 1.24 -4.35
C ARG A 195 -2.20 1.39 -4.75
N TRP A 196 -2.90 2.37 -4.20
CA TRP A 196 -4.30 2.65 -4.56
C TRP A 196 -4.41 3.75 -5.61
N GLY A 197 -5.62 3.97 -6.11
CA GLY A 197 -5.95 4.98 -7.09
C GLY A 197 -6.18 4.40 -8.49
N PRO A 198 -6.78 5.20 -9.38
CA PRO A 198 -7.07 4.80 -10.75
C PRO A 198 -5.80 4.77 -11.61
N SER A 199 -5.81 3.93 -12.64
CA SER A 199 -4.92 4.12 -13.79
C SER A 199 -5.64 4.96 -14.84
N MET A 200 -4.96 5.95 -15.44
CA MET A 200 -5.53 6.83 -16.44
C MET A 200 -4.74 6.72 -17.74
N LEU A 201 -5.47 6.67 -18.85
CA LEU A 201 -4.88 6.58 -20.19
C LEU A 201 -4.59 7.98 -20.74
N PRO A 202 -3.62 8.12 -21.67
CA PRO A 202 -3.40 9.38 -22.39
C PRO A 202 -4.68 9.92 -23.03
N GLY A 203 -4.92 11.22 -22.88
CA GLY A 203 -6.09 11.92 -23.38
C GLY A 203 -7.31 11.90 -22.45
N GLN A 204 -7.21 11.28 -21.27
CA GLN A 204 -8.28 11.31 -20.28
C GLN A 204 -8.25 12.59 -19.44
N ASP A 205 -9.43 13.08 -19.10
CA ASP A 205 -9.61 14.15 -18.14
C ASP A 205 -9.30 13.66 -16.74
N ILE A 206 -8.62 14.49 -15.95
CA ILE A 206 -8.35 14.27 -14.55
C ILE A 206 -9.41 15.02 -13.75
N THR A 207 -10.23 14.29 -13.01
CA THR A 207 -11.24 14.87 -12.13
C THR A 207 -10.69 15.07 -10.71
N ARG A 208 -11.41 15.85 -9.89
CA ARG A 208 -11.09 15.98 -8.47
C ARG A 208 -11.19 14.64 -7.74
N GLU A 209 -12.14 13.79 -8.12
CA GLU A 209 -12.25 12.44 -7.57
C GLU A 209 -11.00 11.60 -7.83
N ASP A 210 -10.39 11.71 -9.02
CA ASP A 210 -9.16 10.98 -9.34
C ASP A 210 -8.01 11.43 -8.43
N ILE A 211 -7.91 12.74 -8.15
CA ILE A 211 -6.92 13.28 -7.22
C ILE A 211 -7.17 12.74 -5.80
N TYR A 212 -8.41 12.79 -5.32
CA TYR A 212 -8.75 12.21 -4.01
C TYR A 212 -8.41 10.72 -3.93
N ASN A 213 -8.71 9.95 -4.97
CA ASN A 213 -8.42 8.52 -5.01
C ASN A 213 -6.91 8.19 -4.91
N VAL A 214 -6.03 9.08 -5.36
CA VAL A 214 -4.57 8.87 -5.27
C VAL A 214 -3.92 9.51 -4.05
N THR A 215 -4.62 10.43 -3.37
CA THR A 215 -4.07 11.19 -2.23
C THR A 215 -4.88 11.06 -0.94
N SER A 216 -5.94 10.24 -0.93
CA SER A 216 -6.87 10.12 0.20
C SER A 216 -6.21 9.50 1.43
N MET A 217 -5.93 10.36 2.41
CA MET A 217 -5.40 10.02 3.75
C MET A 217 -6.04 10.93 4.79
N THR A 218 -6.22 10.44 6.02
CA THR A 218 -6.74 11.23 7.14
C THR A 218 -5.74 12.24 7.73
N TYR A 219 -4.48 12.17 7.31
CA TYR A 219 -3.37 13.06 7.68
C TYR A 219 -2.64 13.46 6.38
N GLY A 220 -3.34 14.23 5.56
CA GLY A 220 -2.92 14.61 4.21
C GLY A 220 -2.08 15.88 4.13
N GLU A 221 -1.58 16.43 5.25
CA GLU A 221 -0.79 17.65 5.29
C GLU A 221 0.51 17.47 4.50
N ALA A 222 0.73 18.38 3.54
CA ALA A 222 1.96 18.46 2.76
C ALA A 222 2.98 19.33 3.50
N TYR A 223 3.84 18.69 4.30
CA TYR A 223 4.87 19.39 5.07
C TYR A 223 6.01 19.93 4.19
N ARG A 224 6.76 20.89 4.76
CA ARG A 224 8.03 21.39 4.23
C ARG A 224 9.00 21.57 5.39
N SER A 225 10.11 20.87 5.36
CA SER A 225 11.10 20.88 6.45
C SER A 225 12.52 20.76 5.91
N GLU A 226 13.51 21.00 6.77
CA GLU A 226 14.90 20.69 6.46
C GLU A 226 15.25 19.29 6.99
N MET A 227 15.90 18.48 6.14
CA MET A 227 16.42 17.18 6.50
C MET A 227 17.88 17.05 6.08
N THR A 228 18.72 16.46 6.93
CA THR A 228 20.10 16.18 6.55
C THR A 228 20.17 15.02 5.55
N GLY A 229 21.22 14.99 4.73
CA GLY A 229 21.45 13.87 3.82
C GLY A 229 21.55 12.52 4.56
N HIS A 230 22.08 12.51 5.78
CA HIS A 230 22.07 11.34 6.65
C HIS A 230 20.65 10.88 6.98
N MET A 231 19.75 11.81 7.34
CA MET A 231 18.35 11.47 7.65
C MET A 231 17.63 10.89 6.42
N LEU A 232 17.87 11.47 5.24
CA LEU A 232 17.31 10.92 3.98
C LEU A 232 17.74 9.47 3.74
N ASN A 233 19.03 9.15 3.97
CA ASN A 233 19.53 7.78 3.86
C ASN A 233 18.86 6.86 4.87
N VAL A 234 18.74 7.27 6.13
CA VAL A 234 18.09 6.49 7.20
C VAL A 234 16.63 6.18 6.85
N ILE A 235 15.88 7.16 6.33
CA ILE A 235 14.49 6.95 5.90
C ILE A 235 14.41 5.91 4.77
N LEU A 236 15.29 6.01 3.77
CA LEU A 236 15.30 5.07 2.65
C LEU A 236 15.68 3.64 3.10
N GLU A 237 16.67 3.51 3.98
CA GLU A 237 17.10 2.23 4.54
C GLU A 237 16.02 1.56 5.40
N ASP A 238 15.31 2.35 6.22
CA ASP A 238 14.23 1.86 7.07
C ASP A 238 13.06 1.34 6.22
N VAL A 239 12.64 2.12 5.21
CA VAL A 239 11.57 1.67 4.30
C VAL A 239 12.01 0.47 3.46
N ALA A 240 13.28 0.42 3.03
CA ALA A 240 13.82 -0.75 2.32
C ALA A 240 13.77 -2.01 3.19
N ASP A 241 14.03 -1.90 4.49
CA ASP A 241 13.97 -3.05 5.40
C ASP A 241 12.54 -3.57 5.58
N ASN A 242 11.54 -2.70 5.56
CA ASN A 242 10.13 -3.12 5.59
C ASN A 242 9.71 -3.97 4.37
N ILE A 243 10.49 -3.97 3.30
CA ILE A 243 10.19 -4.71 2.06
C ILE A 243 11.13 -5.90 1.88
N PHE A 244 12.43 -5.70 2.15
CA PHE A 244 13.49 -6.65 1.80
C PHE A 244 14.10 -7.35 3.02
N ASN A 245 13.50 -7.23 4.22
CA ASN A 245 13.95 -8.00 5.37
C ASN A 245 13.77 -9.51 5.09
N PRO A 246 14.79 -10.35 5.36
CA PRO A 246 14.69 -11.80 5.12
C PRO A 246 13.67 -12.49 6.03
N ASP A 247 13.31 -11.89 7.15
CA ASP A 247 12.25 -12.37 8.02
C ASP A 247 10.93 -11.66 7.70
N PRO A 248 9.92 -12.38 7.17
CA PRO A 248 8.62 -11.79 6.83
C PRO A 248 7.92 -11.06 7.98
N TYR A 249 8.21 -11.40 9.24
CA TYR A 249 7.62 -10.73 10.40
C TYR A 249 8.14 -9.30 10.62
N TYR A 250 9.15 -8.88 9.89
CA TYR A 250 9.61 -7.49 9.82
C TYR A 250 9.16 -6.78 8.54
N GLN A 251 8.50 -7.48 7.63
CA GLN A 251 7.98 -6.89 6.40
C GLN A 251 6.58 -6.29 6.66
N GLN A 252 6.52 -4.97 6.74
CA GLN A 252 5.25 -4.25 6.96
C GLN A 252 4.37 -4.19 5.71
N GLY A 253 4.88 -4.59 4.56
CA GLY A 253 4.25 -4.42 3.26
C GLY A 253 4.36 -2.97 2.74
N GLY A 254 3.78 -2.73 1.58
CA GLY A 254 3.93 -1.43 0.89
C GLY A 254 5.03 -1.48 -0.16
N ASP A 255 5.39 -0.32 -0.65
CA ASP A 255 6.46 -0.11 -1.62
C ASP A 255 7.48 0.87 -1.05
N MET A 256 8.60 1.08 -1.76
CA MET A 256 9.56 2.13 -1.41
C MET A 256 8.90 3.51 -1.38
N VAL A 257 9.36 4.37 -0.48
CA VAL A 257 9.00 5.79 -0.53
C VAL A 257 9.37 6.34 -1.91
N ARG A 258 8.46 7.09 -2.50
CA ARG A 258 8.66 7.73 -3.80
C ARG A 258 9.47 8.99 -3.61
N THR A 259 10.45 9.21 -4.49
CA THR A 259 11.34 10.36 -4.42
C THR A 259 11.20 11.24 -5.65
N GLY A 260 11.05 12.55 -5.45
CA GLY A 260 11.22 13.57 -6.47
C GLY A 260 12.49 14.37 -6.19
N GLY A 261 13.24 14.77 -7.22
CA GLY A 261 14.48 15.52 -7.08
C GLY A 261 15.66 14.74 -6.49
N LEU A 262 15.45 13.49 -6.05
CA LEU A 262 16.44 12.62 -5.44
C LEU A 262 16.55 11.31 -6.22
N GLY A 263 17.77 10.91 -6.60
CA GLY A 263 18.10 9.61 -7.17
C GLY A 263 18.98 8.80 -6.23
N TYR A 264 18.96 7.47 -6.36
CA TYR A 264 19.82 6.58 -5.58
C TYR A 264 19.95 5.18 -6.21
N THR A 265 20.94 4.44 -5.75
CA THR A 265 21.11 3.00 -6.04
C THR A 265 20.67 2.21 -4.81
N ILE A 266 19.89 1.13 -5.00
CA ILE A 266 19.52 0.19 -3.95
C ILE A 266 19.99 -1.22 -4.30
N ASP A 267 20.73 -1.86 -3.40
CA ASP A 267 21.08 -3.28 -3.46
C ASP A 267 20.20 -4.05 -2.47
N VAL A 268 19.16 -4.70 -2.98
CA VAL A 268 18.15 -5.38 -2.15
C VAL A 268 18.70 -6.64 -1.45
N THR A 269 19.88 -7.13 -1.83
CA THR A 269 20.50 -8.32 -1.25
C THR A 269 21.28 -8.02 0.03
N LYS A 270 21.54 -6.73 0.31
CA LYS A 270 22.34 -6.32 1.47
C LYS A 270 21.49 -6.20 2.73
N PRO A 271 22.13 -6.23 3.92
CA PRO A 271 21.43 -5.95 5.17
C PRO A 271 21.03 -4.49 5.28
N GLN A 272 20.08 -4.20 6.18
CA GLN A 272 19.68 -2.83 6.52
C GLN A 272 20.89 -1.96 6.88
N GLY A 273 20.90 -0.74 6.36
CA GLY A 273 21.98 0.23 6.54
C GLY A 273 23.09 0.17 5.49
N GLU A 274 23.05 -0.83 4.59
CA GLU A 274 24.04 -1.02 3.52
C GLU A 274 23.37 -1.11 2.13
N ARG A 275 22.03 -1.01 2.06
CA ARG A 275 21.29 -1.15 0.80
C ARG A 275 21.35 0.08 -0.07
N ILE A 276 21.32 1.27 0.53
CA ILE A 276 21.18 2.54 -0.18
C ILE A 276 22.55 3.20 -0.41
N SER A 277 22.82 3.58 -1.64
CA SER A 277 24.06 4.25 -2.05
C SER A 277 23.81 5.27 -3.16
N ASN A 278 24.84 6.06 -3.49
CA ASN A 278 24.82 7.03 -4.61
C ASN A 278 23.64 8.02 -4.56
N LEU A 279 23.23 8.44 -3.34
CA LEU A 279 22.19 9.46 -3.23
C LEU A 279 22.62 10.71 -3.97
N THR A 280 21.83 11.15 -4.93
CA THR A 280 22.18 12.26 -5.84
C THR A 280 21.04 13.27 -5.91
N LEU A 281 21.35 14.55 -5.75
CA LEU A 281 20.41 15.64 -6.00
C LEU A 281 20.26 15.83 -7.51
N LEU A 282 19.10 15.44 -8.08
CA LEU A 282 18.91 15.38 -9.54
C LEU A 282 19.06 16.74 -10.23
N LYS A 283 18.72 17.84 -9.53
CA LYS A 283 18.84 19.20 -10.05
C LYS A 283 20.27 19.61 -10.38
N THR A 284 21.25 19.13 -9.61
CA THR A 284 22.68 19.50 -9.77
C THR A 284 23.55 18.34 -10.25
N GLY A 285 23.07 17.08 -10.10
CA GLY A 285 23.87 15.88 -10.34
C GLY A 285 24.91 15.60 -9.25
N GLU A 286 24.90 16.35 -8.14
CA GLU A 286 25.85 16.18 -7.04
C GLU A 286 25.39 15.11 -6.07
N LEU A 287 26.33 14.41 -5.48
CA LEU A 287 26.05 13.48 -4.38
C LEU A 287 25.52 14.26 -3.17
N ILE A 288 24.55 13.68 -2.49
CA ILE A 288 24.01 14.18 -1.23
C ILE A 288 25.10 14.15 -0.16
N ASP A 289 25.40 15.31 0.42
CA ASP A 289 26.27 15.41 1.60
C ASP A 289 25.48 14.99 2.86
N PRO A 290 25.92 13.96 3.60
CA PRO A 290 25.23 13.51 4.79
C PRO A 290 25.06 14.58 5.89
N ALA A 291 25.94 15.56 5.96
CA ALA A 291 25.92 16.61 6.99
C ALA A 291 25.12 17.85 6.55
N LYS A 292 24.88 18.04 5.25
CA LYS A 292 24.16 19.19 4.72
C LYS A 292 22.65 19.00 4.89
N ALA A 293 21.94 20.08 5.24
CA ALA A 293 20.49 20.14 5.23
C ALA A 293 19.95 20.47 3.82
N TYR A 294 18.89 19.80 3.43
CA TYR A 294 18.15 19.98 2.18
C TYR A 294 16.70 20.31 2.49
N VAL A 295 16.08 21.14 1.66
CA VAL A 295 14.66 21.45 1.78
C VAL A 295 13.84 20.31 1.21
N VAL A 296 13.08 19.63 2.07
CA VAL A 296 12.27 18.46 1.74
C VAL A 296 10.79 18.78 1.90
N ALA A 297 9.99 18.46 0.90
CA ALA A 297 8.55 18.43 1.00
C ALA A 297 8.05 16.98 0.97
N GLY A 298 7.01 16.69 1.75
CA GLY A 298 6.38 15.37 1.76
C GLY A 298 4.98 15.43 2.33
N TRP A 299 4.30 14.30 2.40
CA TRP A 299 2.93 14.22 2.92
C TRP A 299 2.69 12.88 3.62
N ALA A 300 1.51 12.75 4.23
CA ALA A 300 1.12 11.55 5.00
C ALA A 300 2.10 11.23 6.14
N SER A 301 2.57 12.28 6.83
CA SER A 301 3.41 12.12 8.02
C SER A 301 2.58 11.68 9.21
N VAL A 302 3.04 10.64 9.91
CA VAL A 302 2.43 10.17 11.17
C VAL A 302 2.88 10.97 12.38
N ASN A 303 3.81 11.93 12.20
CA ASN A 303 4.34 12.76 13.28
C ASN A 303 3.30 13.77 13.75
N GLU A 304 3.15 13.92 15.05
CA GLU A 304 2.28 14.93 15.63
C GLU A 304 2.77 16.35 15.30
N GLY A 305 1.83 17.27 15.03
CA GLY A 305 2.13 18.66 14.73
C GLY A 305 2.63 18.87 13.29
N THR A 306 2.52 17.90 12.42
CA THR A 306 2.76 18.12 10.99
C THR A 306 1.74 19.15 10.47
N ASP A 307 2.23 20.20 9.77
CA ASP A 307 1.42 21.30 9.24
C ASP A 307 1.72 21.53 7.76
N GLY A 308 0.70 21.97 7.04
CA GLY A 308 0.80 22.30 5.61
C GLY A 308 -0.57 22.25 4.91
N PRO A 309 -0.63 22.68 3.64
CA PRO A 309 -1.82 22.48 2.83
C PRO A 309 -2.09 20.98 2.64
N GLN A 310 -3.34 20.65 2.34
CA GLN A 310 -3.66 19.27 2.03
C GLN A 310 -3.02 18.83 0.71
N ILE A 311 -2.53 17.61 0.63
CA ILE A 311 -1.83 17.10 -0.56
C ILE A 311 -2.70 17.17 -1.82
N TRP A 312 -4.00 16.90 -1.70
CA TRP A 312 -4.90 17.01 -2.86
C TRP A 312 -5.01 18.43 -3.39
N ASP A 313 -4.96 19.46 -2.55
CA ASP A 313 -4.94 20.86 -2.99
C ASP A 313 -3.60 21.21 -3.68
N VAL A 314 -2.49 20.67 -3.18
CA VAL A 314 -1.16 20.82 -3.79
C VAL A 314 -1.13 20.22 -5.20
N VAL A 315 -1.63 19.00 -5.35
CA VAL A 315 -1.69 18.30 -6.65
C VAL A 315 -2.67 18.98 -7.59
N GLU A 316 -3.86 19.35 -7.11
CA GLU A 316 -4.86 20.07 -7.91
C GLU A 316 -4.31 21.40 -8.46
N ASN A 317 -3.65 22.19 -7.61
CA ASN A 317 -3.06 23.48 -8.02
C ASN A 317 -1.98 23.27 -9.09
N HIS A 318 -1.15 22.25 -8.94
CA HIS A 318 -0.11 21.92 -9.91
C HIS A 318 -0.73 21.55 -11.27
N ILE A 319 -1.72 20.65 -11.27
CA ILE A 319 -2.43 20.23 -12.51
C ILE A 319 -3.12 21.41 -13.17
N LYS A 320 -3.84 22.25 -12.41
CA LYS A 320 -4.51 23.45 -12.94
C LYS A 320 -3.57 24.43 -13.63
N LYS A 321 -2.35 24.59 -13.11
CA LYS A 321 -1.34 25.47 -13.73
C LYS A 321 -0.82 24.93 -15.06
N GLN A 322 -0.77 23.63 -15.22
CA GLN A 322 -0.30 22.98 -16.44
C GLN A 322 -1.43 22.80 -17.47
N GLY A 323 -2.67 22.57 -17.03
CA GLY A 323 -3.82 22.23 -17.87
C GLY A 323 -3.74 20.81 -18.42
N THR A 324 -2.68 20.48 -19.15
CA THR A 324 -2.34 19.10 -19.57
C THR A 324 -1.02 18.70 -18.92
N VAL A 325 -1.04 17.58 -18.21
CA VAL A 325 0.16 17.03 -17.56
C VAL A 325 0.82 15.98 -18.43
N SER A 326 2.15 16.02 -18.48
CA SER A 326 3.00 15.10 -19.24
C SER A 326 4.04 14.52 -18.29
N VAL A 327 3.95 13.23 -18.01
CA VAL A 327 4.86 12.56 -17.08
C VAL A 327 5.67 11.49 -17.80
N SER A 328 6.98 11.63 -17.80
CA SER A 328 7.90 10.75 -18.55
C SER A 328 8.36 9.51 -17.76
N GLY A 329 7.91 9.35 -16.56
CA GLY A 329 8.39 8.29 -15.64
C GLY A 329 9.80 8.59 -15.10
N ASN A 330 9.96 8.35 -13.81
CA ASN A 330 11.20 8.61 -13.09
C ASN A 330 12.08 7.35 -13.07
N ASN A 331 13.26 7.40 -13.67
CA ASN A 331 14.27 6.33 -13.66
C ASN A 331 15.45 6.67 -12.72
N SER A 332 15.21 7.44 -11.69
CA SER A 332 16.24 7.90 -10.74
C SER A 332 16.67 6.85 -9.73
N VAL A 333 15.99 5.72 -9.66
CA VAL A 333 16.32 4.60 -8.78
C VAL A 333 16.93 3.45 -9.58
N GLU A 334 18.17 3.11 -9.26
CA GLU A 334 18.88 1.95 -9.82
C GLU A 334 18.76 0.79 -8.83
N VAL A 335 18.25 -0.36 -9.29
CA VAL A 335 18.02 -1.56 -8.46
C VAL A 335 19.03 -2.63 -8.80
N ILE A 336 19.72 -3.16 -7.77
CA ILE A 336 20.68 -4.25 -7.87
C ILE A 336 20.15 -5.45 -7.07
N GLY A 337 20.29 -6.65 -7.63
CA GLY A 337 19.98 -7.91 -6.95
C GLY A 337 18.49 -8.30 -6.96
N ALA A 338 17.64 -7.62 -7.76
CA ALA A 338 16.23 -7.96 -7.93
C ALA A 338 16.00 -9.01 -9.00
#